data_f0946d06b4b506e2fc9a597f496533aa
#
_entry.id   f0946d06b4b506e2fc9a597f496533aa
#
_cell.length_a   1.000
_cell.length_b   1.000
_cell.length_c   1.000
_cell.angle_alpha   90.00
_cell.angle_beta   90.00
_cell.angle_gamma   90.00
#
_symmetry.space_group_name_H-M   'P 1'
#
loop_
_entity.id
_entity.type
_entity.pdbx_description
1 polymer ?
#
loop_
_entity_poly.entity_id
_entity_poly.type
_entity_poly.pdbx_seq_one_letter_code
_entity_poly.pdbx_strand_id
1 'polypeptide(L)'
;MCGRYVSPDEASIEREFTLVRTEWQFPPSYNVAPTQKVPVVRAAQDGARTGARLHWGLIPFWAKGVQPKYSTINATVEKLTDGATWRGPWKRGQRCIIPALGFYEWQVQADGKSKQPFYLTLNDQEIFGFAGLWDSSTGADGVAIESCTIVTMPANQLMTEVHNVKHRMPAILAVEDREAWLTAAPAEAFTLIKQYPDTHMVATAVSTRVNTPKNNDATLIVPV
;
A
#
# COMPACT_ATOMS: atom_id res chain seq x y z
N MET A 1 -7.64 0.17 8.71
CA MET A 1 -6.34 0.50 8.07
C MET A 1 -6.07 -0.57 7.04
N CYS A 2 -5.69 -0.18 5.82
CA CYS A 2 -5.47 -1.12 4.72
C CYS A 2 -4.48 -2.21 5.13
N GLY A 3 -4.95 -3.42 5.29
CA GLY A 3 -4.16 -4.59 5.73
C GLY A 3 -4.29 -5.77 4.79
N ARG A 4 -4.97 -5.61 3.65
CA ARG A 4 -5.17 -6.64 2.66
C ARG A 4 -5.47 -6.03 1.30
N TYR A 5 -4.86 -6.52 0.22
CA TYR A 5 -5.13 -6.01 -1.12
C TYR A 5 -4.92 -7.08 -2.21
N VAL A 6 -5.32 -6.75 -3.44
CA VAL A 6 -5.12 -7.57 -4.64
C VAL A 6 -3.99 -6.96 -5.46
N SER A 7 -2.94 -7.74 -5.72
CA SER A 7 -1.79 -7.33 -6.52
C SER A 7 -1.97 -7.77 -7.97
N PRO A 8 -1.72 -6.88 -8.96
CA PRO A 8 -1.62 -7.28 -10.36
C PRO A 8 -0.44 -8.22 -10.59
N ASP A 9 -0.40 -8.84 -11.77
CA ASP A 9 0.77 -9.56 -12.26
C ASP A 9 1.91 -8.61 -12.66
N GLU A 10 3.12 -9.15 -12.82
CA GLU A 10 4.32 -8.39 -13.14
C GLU A 10 4.22 -7.60 -14.45
N ALA A 11 3.75 -8.25 -15.53
CA ALA A 11 3.70 -7.64 -16.86
C ALA A 11 2.70 -6.45 -16.89
N SER A 12 1.60 -6.55 -16.16
CA SER A 12 0.63 -5.49 -16.00
C SER A 12 1.22 -4.30 -15.24
N ILE A 13 1.99 -4.56 -14.17
CA ILE A 13 2.68 -3.49 -13.42
C ILE A 13 3.74 -2.80 -14.30
N GLU A 14 4.54 -3.57 -15.02
CA GLU A 14 5.58 -3.03 -15.90
C GLU A 14 5.02 -2.09 -16.97
N ARG A 15 3.91 -2.48 -17.59
CA ARG A 15 3.19 -1.64 -18.56
C ARG A 15 2.63 -0.38 -17.93
N GLU A 16 1.85 -0.54 -16.85
CA GLU A 16 1.15 0.56 -16.20
C GLU A 16 2.09 1.64 -15.67
N PHE A 17 3.22 1.22 -15.07
CA PHE A 17 4.17 2.15 -14.47
C PHE A 17 5.39 2.44 -15.36
N THR A 18 5.43 1.91 -16.57
CA THR A 18 6.51 2.14 -17.56
C THR A 18 7.88 1.84 -16.94
N LEU A 19 8.04 0.60 -16.42
CA LEU A 19 9.28 0.22 -15.74
C LEU A 19 10.38 -0.10 -16.75
N VAL A 20 11.57 0.44 -16.48
CA VAL A 20 12.75 0.26 -17.34
C VAL A 20 13.61 -0.91 -16.87
N ARG A 21 13.59 -1.22 -15.58
CA ARG A 21 14.39 -2.29 -14.97
C ARG A 21 13.55 -3.06 -13.97
N THR A 22 13.46 -4.36 -14.19
CA THR A 22 12.77 -5.29 -13.27
C THR A 22 13.61 -6.54 -13.08
N GLU A 23 13.77 -6.96 -11.85
CA GLU A 23 14.43 -8.24 -11.49
C GLU A 23 13.46 -9.05 -10.63
N TRP A 24 12.20 -9.14 -11.06
CA TRP A 24 11.17 -9.81 -10.30
C TRP A 24 10.38 -10.82 -11.12
N GLN A 25 9.94 -11.85 -10.47
CA GLN A 25 8.94 -12.78 -10.96
C GLN A 25 7.98 -13.11 -9.83
N PHE A 26 6.70 -12.92 -10.06
CA PHE A 26 5.64 -13.26 -9.11
C PHE A 26 4.29 -13.42 -9.82
N PRO A 27 3.45 -14.37 -9.41
CA PRO A 27 2.08 -14.47 -9.90
C PRO A 27 1.21 -13.34 -9.31
N PRO A 28 0.05 -13.05 -9.93
CA PRO A 28 -0.94 -12.18 -9.32
C PRO A 28 -1.39 -12.75 -7.97
N SER A 29 -1.77 -11.88 -7.05
CA SER A 29 -2.25 -12.31 -5.74
C SER A 29 -3.56 -11.63 -5.40
N TYR A 30 -4.59 -12.43 -5.10
CA TYR A 30 -5.90 -11.96 -4.71
C TYR A 30 -6.03 -11.67 -3.21
N ASN A 31 -4.99 -11.92 -2.44
CA ASN A 31 -5.05 -11.80 -0.97
C ASN A 31 -3.70 -11.50 -0.34
N VAL A 32 -3.05 -10.43 -0.79
CA VAL A 32 -1.78 -9.97 -0.22
C VAL A 32 -1.99 -9.57 1.23
N ALA A 33 -1.18 -10.13 2.12
CA ALA A 33 -1.22 -9.88 3.56
C ALA A 33 0.09 -9.28 4.09
N PRO A 34 0.05 -8.61 5.24
CA PRO A 34 1.27 -8.13 5.92
C PRO A 34 2.34 -9.21 6.05
N THR A 35 3.60 -8.78 6.10
CA THR A 35 4.82 -9.59 6.17
C THR A 35 5.22 -10.31 4.88
N GLN A 36 4.40 -10.31 3.87
CA GLN A 36 4.76 -10.81 2.55
C GLN A 36 5.68 -9.83 1.81
N LYS A 37 6.46 -10.34 0.84
CA LYS A 37 7.16 -9.51 -0.13
C LYS A 37 6.19 -9.06 -1.21
N VAL A 38 6.07 -7.75 -1.39
CA VAL A 38 5.13 -7.11 -2.31
C VAL A 38 5.86 -6.33 -3.40
N PRO A 39 5.30 -6.24 -4.62
CA PRO A 39 5.85 -5.40 -5.67
C PRO A 39 5.74 -3.92 -5.28
N VAL A 40 6.79 -3.18 -5.56
CA VAL A 40 6.81 -1.73 -5.43
C VAL A 40 7.49 -1.10 -6.62
N VAL A 41 7.08 0.11 -6.98
CA VAL A 41 7.72 0.98 -7.96
C VAL A 41 8.45 2.09 -7.20
N ARG A 42 9.70 2.33 -7.53
CA ARG A 42 10.52 3.41 -6.95
C ARG A 42 11.37 4.09 -8.02
N ALA A 43 11.80 5.32 -7.77
CA ALA A 43 12.78 5.97 -8.61
C ALA A 43 14.20 5.44 -8.30
N ALA A 44 14.97 5.16 -9.33
CA ALA A 44 16.40 4.95 -9.25
C ALA A 44 17.14 6.29 -9.16
N GLN A 45 18.47 6.26 -8.93
CA GLN A 45 19.27 7.48 -8.84
C GLN A 45 19.30 8.29 -10.15
N ASP A 46 19.14 7.63 -11.28
CA ASP A 46 19.04 8.26 -12.62
C ASP A 46 17.62 8.76 -12.96
N GLY A 47 16.68 8.69 -12.00
CA GLY A 47 15.27 9.06 -12.17
C GLY A 47 14.41 8.01 -12.87
N ALA A 48 14.99 6.93 -13.39
CA ALA A 48 14.22 5.86 -14.02
C ALA A 48 13.30 5.15 -12.99
N ARG A 49 12.13 4.70 -13.44
CA ARG A 49 11.24 3.88 -12.60
C ARG A 49 11.73 2.44 -12.59
N THR A 50 11.89 1.89 -11.40
CA THR A 50 12.33 0.50 -11.19
C THR A 50 11.34 -0.26 -10.35
N GLY A 51 11.21 -1.57 -10.62
CA GLY A 51 10.46 -2.50 -9.81
C GLY A 51 11.33 -3.20 -8.77
N ALA A 52 10.81 -3.41 -7.58
CA ALA A 52 11.44 -4.20 -6.52
C ALA A 52 10.39 -4.97 -5.71
N ARG A 53 10.80 -6.02 -5.00
CA ARG A 53 9.93 -6.75 -4.07
C ARG A 53 10.38 -6.50 -2.64
N LEU A 54 9.59 -5.76 -1.88
CA LEU A 54 9.91 -5.35 -0.51
C LEU A 54 8.99 -6.04 0.51
N HIS A 55 9.51 -6.25 1.71
CA HIS A 55 8.74 -6.76 2.84
C HIS A 55 7.68 -5.73 3.27
N TRP A 56 6.40 -6.12 3.31
CA TRP A 56 5.33 -5.23 3.76
C TRP A 56 5.20 -5.24 5.29
N GLY A 57 5.67 -4.19 5.88
CA GLY A 57 5.86 -3.95 7.30
C GLY A 57 7.23 -3.31 7.49
N LEU A 58 7.28 -1.98 7.42
CA LEU A 58 8.52 -1.22 7.35
C LEU A 58 9.41 -1.48 8.57
N ILE A 59 10.65 -1.89 8.31
CA ILE A 59 11.72 -2.05 9.30
C ILE A 59 12.65 -0.86 9.13
N PRO A 60 12.61 0.13 10.05
CA PRO A 60 13.41 1.34 9.88
C PRO A 60 14.92 1.03 10.00
N PHE A 61 15.76 1.81 9.34
CA PHE A 61 17.21 1.59 9.26
C PHE A 61 17.87 1.37 10.62
N TRP A 62 17.40 2.05 11.67
CA TRP A 62 17.93 1.95 13.03
C TRP A 62 17.52 0.68 13.78
N ALA A 63 16.55 -0.08 13.26
CA ALA A 63 16.04 -1.30 13.92
C ALA A 63 16.94 -2.53 13.73
N LYS A 64 18.07 -2.39 13.01
CA LYS A 64 19.09 -3.45 12.82
C LYS A 64 18.48 -4.77 12.33
N GLY A 65 17.59 -4.70 11.35
CA GLY A 65 16.92 -5.86 10.76
C GLY A 65 15.79 -6.46 11.59
N VAL A 66 15.49 -5.92 12.76
CA VAL A 66 14.45 -6.46 13.65
C VAL A 66 13.12 -5.77 13.41
N GLN A 67 12.07 -6.56 13.16
CA GLN A 67 10.70 -6.04 13.03
C GLN A 67 10.27 -5.34 14.32
N PRO A 68 9.80 -4.08 14.28
CA PRO A 68 9.24 -3.41 15.44
C PRO A 68 8.08 -4.18 16.08
N LYS A 69 7.94 -4.10 17.40
CA LYS A 69 6.86 -4.77 18.15
C LYS A 69 5.47 -4.17 17.91
N TYR A 70 5.38 -3.06 17.22
CA TYR A 70 4.14 -2.39 16.80
C TYR A 70 3.95 -2.52 15.28
N SER A 71 2.72 -2.35 14.83
CA SER A 71 2.39 -2.45 13.40
C SER A 71 3.03 -1.32 12.59
N THR A 72 3.75 -1.69 11.54
CA THR A 72 4.43 -0.78 10.60
C THR A 72 3.97 -0.97 9.15
N ILE A 73 2.87 -1.69 8.95
CA ILE A 73 2.28 -1.91 7.63
C ILE A 73 1.63 -0.65 7.05
N ASN A 74 1.24 0.29 7.93
CA ASN A 74 0.70 1.58 7.53
C ASN A 74 1.41 2.73 8.26
N ALA A 75 1.75 3.77 7.50
CA ALA A 75 2.21 5.06 8.00
C ALA A 75 1.06 6.06 7.94
N THR A 76 0.64 6.65 9.06
CA THR A 76 -0.40 7.67 9.04
C THR A 76 0.17 9.01 8.59
N VAL A 77 -0.56 9.74 7.75
CA VAL A 77 -0.11 11.03 7.19
C VAL A 77 0.33 12.00 8.29
N GLU A 78 -0.35 11.98 9.43
CA GLU A 78 -0.07 12.83 10.59
C GLU A 78 1.29 12.56 11.25
N LYS A 79 1.88 11.38 10.98
CA LYS A 79 3.18 10.95 11.56
C LYS A 79 4.32 10.85 10.56
N LEU A 80 4.10 11.22 9.31
CA LEU A 80 5.14 11.10 8.27
C LEU A 80 6.37 11.94 8.58
N THR A 81 6.18 13.15 9.10
CA THR A 81 7.22 14.16 9.28
C THR A 81 7.98 14.05 10.61
N ASP A 82 7.37 13.50 11.64
CA ASP A 82 7.89 13.49 13.03
C ASP A 82 7.97 12.10 13.66
N GLY A 83 7.15 11.15 13.20
CA GLY A 83 7.13 9.79 13.74
C GLY A 83 8.49 9.09 13.59
N ALA A 84 9.01 8.52 14.68
CA ALA A 84 10.34 7.91 14.74
C ALA A 84 10.62 6.89 13.62
N THR A 85 9.60 6.15 13.20
CA THR A 85 9.66 5.15 12.14
C THR A 85 9.66 5.77 10.74
N TRP A 86 8.90 6.86 10.54
CA TRP A 86 8.55 7.37 9.22
C TRP A 86 9.37 8.57 8.79
N ARG A 87 9.76 9.44 9.74
CA ARG A 87 10.49 10.69 9.45
C ARG A 87 11.81 10.48 8.71
N GLY A 88 12.50 9.36 8.97
CA GLY A 88 13.76 9.03 8.31
C GLY A 88 13.58 8.81 6.82
N PRO A 89 12.86 7.76 6.39
CA PRO A 89 12.56 7.52 4.99
C PRO A 89 11.86 8.71 4.32
N TRP A 90 10.93 9.39 5.01
CA TRP A 90 10.28 10.61 4.49
C TRP A 90 11.28 11.70 4.09
N LYS A 91 12.17 12.08 5.02
CA LYS A 91 13.19 13.12 4.79
C LYS A 91 14.19 12.75 3.71
N ARG A 92 14.53 11.47 3.56
CA ARG A 92 15.45 10.99 2.51
C ARG A 92 14.78 10.81 1.15
N GLY A 93 13.47 11.08 1.03
CA GLY A 93 12.73 10.87 -0.21
C GLY A 93 12.57 9.39 -0.58
N GLN A 94 12.67 8.47 0.38
CA GLN A 94 12.47 7.03 0.17
C GLN A 94 10.99 6.70 0.03
N ARG A 95 10.40 7.18 -1.08
CA ARG A 95 9.02 6.95 -1.45
C ARG A 95 8.93 5.85 -2.49
N CYS A 96 7.83 5.12 -2.47
CA CYS A 96 7.50 4.11 -3.47
C CYS A 96 6.01 4.15 -3.78
N ILE A 97 5.63 3.47 -4.84
CA ILE A 97 4.23 3.21 -5.20
C ILE A 97 4.02 1.71 -5.03
N ILE A 98 2.92 1.31 -4.40
CA ILE A 98 2.53 -0.09 -4.24
C ILE A 98 1.34 -0.33 -5.19
N PRO A 99 1.54 -1.06 -6.32
CA PRO A 99 0.49 -1.32 -7.30
C PRO A 99 -0.62 -2.22 -6.74
N ALA A 100 -1.85 -1.90 -7.06
CA ALA A 100 -3.03 -2.67 -6.66
C ALA A 100 -4.13 -2.66 -7.71
N LEU A 101 -4.91 -3.75 -7.77
CA LEU A 101 -6.19 -3.86 -8.49
C LEU A 101 -7.37 -3.47 -7.60
N GLY A 102 -7.19 -3.57 -6.29
CA GLY A 102 -8.18 -3.25 -5.27
C GLY A 102 -7.69 -3.65 -3.90
N PHE A 103 -8.41 -3.26 -2.87
CA PHE A 103 -8.07 -3.59 -1.48
C PHE A 103 -9.30 -3.98 -0.68
N TYR A 104 -9.08 -4.63 0.45
CA TYR A 104 -10.16 -5.05 1.33
C TYR A 104 -10.20 -4.22 2.60
N GLU A 105 -11.41 -3.86 3.00
CA GLU A 105 -11.71 -3.30 4.33
C GLU A 105 -12.95 -3.94 4.92
N TRP A 106 -13.11 -3.82 6.23
CA TRP A 106 -14.13 -4.54 6.99
C TRP A 106 -15.06 -3.57 7.68
N GLN A 107 -16.34 -3.66 7.32
CA GLN A 107 -17.41 -2.93 7.99
C GLN A 107 -17.90 -3.72 9.20
N VAL A 108 -17.87 -3.10 10.37
CA VAL A 108 -18.49 -3.65 11.58
C VAL A 108 -19.99 -3.55 11.42
N GLN A 109 -20.69 -4.67 11.61
CA GLN A 109 -22.13 -4.77 11.45
C GLN A 109 -22.89 -4.26 12.68
N ALA A 110 -24.23 -4.15 12.59
CA ALA A 110 -25.08 -3.60 13.64
C ALA A 110 -25.01 -4.36 14.98
N ASP A 111 -24.55 -5.62 14.97
CA ASP A 111 -24.34 -6.43 16.18
C ASP A 111 -23.04 -6.03 16.93
N GLY A 112 -22.26 -5.12 16.37
CA GLY A 112 -20.99 -4.64 16.93
C GLY A 112 -19.87 -5.69 16.98
N LYS A 113 -20.07 -6.89 16.43
CA LYS A 113 -19.15 -8.04 16.50
C LYS A 113 -18.77 -8.59 15.13
N SER A 114 -19.74 -8.89 14.30
CA SER A 114 -19.48 -9.40 12.95
C SER A 114 -18.94 -8.33 12.03
N LYS A 115 -18.18 -8.76 11.01
CA LYS A 115 -17.59 -7.85 10.03
C LYS A 115 -17.85 -8.38 8.63
N GLN A 116 -18.39 -7.51 7.79
CA GLN A 116 -18.54 -7.74 6.37
C GLN A 116 -17.32 -7.21 5.64
N PRO A 117 -16.55 -8.04 4.93
CA PRO A 117 -15.48 -7.56 4.07
C PRO A 117 -16.04 -6.94 2.79
N PHE A 118 -15.45 -5.83 2.40
CA PHE A 118 -15.70 -5.18 1.11
C PHE A 118 -14.41 -5.15 0.30
N TYR A 119 -14.55 -5.42 -0.99
CA TYR A 119 -13.51 -5.21 -1.98
C TYR A 119 -13.70 -3.83 -2.60
N LEU A 120 -12.68 -2.98 -2.47
CA LEU A 120 -12.66 -1.59 -2.95
C LEU A 120 -11.87 -1.53 -4.26
N THR A 121 -12.47 -1.02 -5.32
CA THR A 121 -11.84 -0.79 -6.63
C THR A 121 -12.04 0.66 -7.07
N LEU A 122 -11.36 1.06 -8.12
CA LEU A 122 -11.59 2.34 -8.79
C LEU A 122 -12.30 2.09 -10.11
N ASN A 123 -13.17 3.02 -10.53
CA ASN A 123 -13.90 2.93 -11.79
C ASN A 123 -13.20 3.67 -12.94
N ASP A 124 -12.17 4.44 -12.64
CA ASP A 124 -11.37 5.24 -13.58
C ASP A 124 -9.94 4.69 -13.77
N GLN A 125 -9.50 3.75 -12.93
CA GLN A 125 -8.19 3.08 -13.02
C GLN A 125 -8.34 1.59 -12.69
N GLU A 126 -7.95 0.71 -13.61
CA GLU A 126 -7.90 -0.73 -13.33
C GLU A 126 -6.74 -1.06 -12.37
N ILE A 127 -5.57 -0.48 -12.62
CA ILE A 127 -4.40 -0.59 -11.74
C ILE A 127 -4.09 0.79 -11.18
N PHE A 128 -4.12 0.91 -9.87
CA PHE A 128 -3.77 2.13 -9.19
C PHE A 128 -2.56 1.95 -8.27
N GLY A 129 -2.04 3.05 -7.73
CA GLY A 129 -0.88 3.04 -6.85
C GLY A 129 -1.21 3.58 -5.47
N PHE A 130 -0.93 2.82 -4.42
CA PHE A 130 -0.86 3.38 -3.09
C PHE A 130 0.43 4.18 -2.91
N ALA A 131 0.33 5.36 -2.30
CA ALA A 131 1.50 6.06 -1.79
C ALA A 131 2.17 5.24 -0.69
N GLY A 132 3.46 5.00 -0.81
CA GLY A 132 4.24 4.22 0.14
C GLY A 132 5.57 4.86 0.51
N LEU A 133 6.13 4.42 1.63
CA LEU A 133 7.52 4.65 2.01
C LEU A 133 8.27 3.33 2.03
N TRP A 134 9.57 3.40 1.84
CA TRP A 134 10.45 2.24 2.00
C TRP A 134 11.68 2.60 2.83
N ASP A 135 12.30 1.60 3.45
CA ASP A 135 13.58 1.74 4.15
C ASP A 135 14.40 0.46 4.01
N SER A 136 15.69 0.57 4.23
CA SER A 136 16.62 -0.54 4.27
C SER A 136 17.24 -0.62 5.66
N SER A 137 17.18 -1.79 6.27
CA SER A 137 17.71 -2.05 7.61
C SER A 137 18.64 -3.25 7.58
N THR A 138 19.89 -3.07 8.02
CA THR A 138 20.89 -4.15 8.01
C THR A 138 20.85 -4.91 9.32
N GLY A 139 20.67 -6.23 9.23
CA GLY A 139 20.70 -7.15 10.36
C GLY A 139 22.10 -7.38 10.94
N ALA A 140 22.18 -8.07 12.05
CA ALA A 140 23.46 -8.42 12.69
C ALA A 140 24.33 -9.36 11.83
N ASP A 141 23.72 -10.07 10.90
CA ASP A 141 24.35 -10.94 9.90
C ASP A 141 24.89 -10.16 8.68
N GLY A 142 24.76 -8.83 8.66
CA GLY A 142 25.13 -7.98 7.54
C GLY A 142 24.17 -7.97 6.37
N VAL A 143 23.04 -8.72 6.46
CA VAL A 143 22.03 -8.78 5.40
C VAL A 143 21.11 -7.56 5.47
N ALA A 144 20.97 -6.87 4.34
CA ALA A 144 20.04 -5.75 4.22
C ALA A 144 18.62 -6.27 3.93
N ILE A 145 17.66 -5.80 4.72
CA ILE A 145 16.23 -6.07 4.54
C ILE A 145 15.58 -4.77 4.04
N GLU A 146 15.13 -4.78 2.80
CA GLU A 146 14.30 -3.70 2.26
C GLU A 146 12.83 -3.96 2.57
N SER A 147 12.15 -2.94 3.08
CA SER A 147 10.77 -3.04 3.56
C SER A 147 9.97 -1.79 3.21
N CYS A 148 8.65 -1.92 3.15
CA CYS A 148 7.76 -0.83 2.78
C CYS A 148 6.53 -0.73 3.68
N THR A 149 5.84 0.39 3.56
CA THR A 149 4.59 0.69 4.27
C THR A 149 3.65 1.45 3.34
N ILE A 150 2.34 1.29 3.54
CA ILE A 150 1.32 2.08 2.84
C ILE A 150 1.02 3.33 3.67
N VAL A 151 1.03 4.50 3.02
CA VAL A 151 0.57 5.75 3.65
C VAL A 151 -0.95 5.71 3.78
N THR A 152 -1.47 6.11 4.94
CA THR A 152 -2.90 6.19 5.21
C THR A 152 -3.28 7.57 5.71
N MET A 153 -4.53 7.97 5.44
CA MET A 153 -5.08 9.27 5.74
C MET A 153 -6.54 9.16 6.23
N PRO A 154 -7.18 10.25 6.68
CA PRO A 154 -8.61 10.25 6.98
C PRO A 154 -9.45 9.79 5.79
N ALA A 155 -10.50 9.03 6.06
CA ALA A 155 -11.40 8.45 5.05
C ALA A 155 -12.22 9.52 4.33
N ASN A 156 -12.50 9.30 3.04
CA ASN A 156 -13.58 9.98 2.31
C ASN A 156 -14.94 9.43 2.79
N GLN A 157 -16.06 9.88 2.21
CA GLN A 157 -17.39 9.50 2.67
C GLN A 157 -17.62 7.98 2.52
N LEU A 158 -17.35 7.39 1.34
CA LEU A 158 -17.51 5.95 1.11
C LEU A 158 -16.68 5.13 2.11
N MET A 159 -15.41 5.51 2.29
CA MET A 159 -14.53 4.80 3.20
C MET A 159 -14.90 4.98 4.67
N THR A 160 -15.56 6.09 5.03
CA THR A 160 -16.11 6.29 6.38
C THR A 160 -17.24 5.30 6.66
N GLU A 161 -18.03 4.94 5.66
CA GLU A 161 -19.09 3.93 5.77
C GLU A 161 -18.52 2.52 5.86
N VAL A 162 -17.56 2.17 5.00
CA VAL A 162 -16.96 0.84 4.95
C VAL A 162 -16.01 0.61 6.14
N HIS A 163 -15.11 1.52 6.43
CA HIS A 163 -14.18 1.43 7.56
C HIS A 163 -14.71 2.20 8.77
N ASN A 164 -15.91 1.87 9.18
CA ASN A 164 -16.79 2.61 10.06
C ASN A 164 -16.38 2.71 11.55
N VAL A 165 -15.19 2.22 11.91
CA VAL A 165 -14.64 2.32 13.27
C VAL A 165 -13.46 3.28 13.35
N LYS A 166 -12.55 3.22 12.37
CA LYS A 166 -11.31 4.02 12.40
C LYS A 166 -11.30 5.16 11.39
N HIS A 167 -12.21 5.15 10.43
CA HIS A 167 -12.38 6.19 9.41
C HIS A 167 -11.06 6.56 8.72
N ARG A 168 -10.37 5.53 8.21
CA ARG A 168 -9.09 5.67 7.51
C ARG A 168 -9.18 5.04 6.12
N MET A 169 -8.39 5.58 5.19
CA MET A 169 -8.19 5.02 3.86
C MET A 169 -6.71 5.05 3.48
N PRO A 170 -6.25 4.19 2.55
CA PRO A 170 -4.94 4.34 1.96
C PRO A 170 -4.88 5.62 1.13
N ALA A 171 -3.73 6.26 1.07
CA ALA A 171 -3.48 7.36 0.13
C ALA A 171 -3.27 6.75 -1.26
N ILE A 172 -4.21 7.01 -2.17
CA ILE A 172 -4.18 6.58 -3.57
C ILE A 172 -3.68 7.75 -4.41
N LEU A 173 -2.68 7.50 -5.25
CA LEU A 173 -2.10 8.52 -6.10
C LEU A 173 -2.89 8.66 -7.41
N ALA A 174 -3.19 9.89 -7.79
CA ALA A 174 -3.63 10.20 -9.15
C ALA A 174 -2.50 9.84 -10.14
N VAL A 175 -2.84 9.49 -11.38
CA VAL A 175 -1.87 9.05 -12.39
C VAL A 175 -0.81 10.12 -12.63
N GLU A 176 -1.24 11.38 -12.75
CA GLU A 176 -0.40 12.56 -12.95
C GLU A 176 0.53 12.87 -11.78
N ASP A 177 0.18 12.47 -10.57
CA ASP A 177 0.95 12.73 -9.34
C ASP A 177 2.04 11.67 -9.09
N ARG A 178 2.04 10.53 -9.81
CA ARG A 178 2.93 9.38 -9.56
C ARG A 178 4.42 9.72 -9.69
N GLU A 179 4.79 10.51 -10.72
CA GLU A 179 6.19 10.91 -10.93
C GLU A 179 6.64 11.86 -9.82
N ALA A 180 5.86 12.91 -9.55
CA ALA A 180 6.16 13.85 -8.49
C ALA A 180 6.21 13.18 -7.10
N TRP A 181 5.34 12.19 -6.85
CA TRP A 181 5.42 11.40 -5.61
C TRP A 181 6.79 10.75 -5.43
N LEU A 182 7.36 10.19 -6.47
CA LEU A 182 8.65 9.48 -6.40
C LEU A 182 9.86 10.41 -6.31
N THR A 183 9.80 11.59 -6.95
CA THR A 183 10.98 12.43 -7.23
C THR A 183 10.98 13.79 -6.54
N ALA A 184 9.83 14.36 -6.22
CA ALA A 184 9.72 15.70 -5.67
C ALA A 184 10.35 15.86 -4.27
N ALA A 185 10.61 17.09 -3.86
CA ALA A 185 11.01 17.39 -2.49
C ALA A 185 9.91 16.98 -1.48
N PRO A 186 10.25 16.64 -0.22
CA PRO A 186 9.26 16.17 0.76
C PRO A 186 8.05 17.10 0.97
N ALA A 187 8.26 18.42 0.95
CA ALA A 187 7.18 19.40 1.12
C ALA A 187 6.18 19.35 -0.04
N GLU A 188 6.66 19.22 -1.27
CA GLU A 188 5.82 19.09 -2.46
C GLU A 188 5.10 17.73 -2.47
N ALA A 189 5.82 16.63 -2.23
CA ALA A 189 5.24 15.30 -2.15
C ALA A 189 4.11 15.22 -1.10
N PHE A 190 4.20 15.96 0.00
CA PHE A 190 3.15 16.00 1.02
C PHE A 190 1.83 16.54 0.48
N THR A 191 1.86 17.49 -0.44
CA THR A 191 0.65 18.07 -1.06
C THR A 191 -0.08 17.10 -1.99
N LEU A 192 0.57 16.02 -2.42
CA LEU A 192 0.01 14.98 -3.27
C LEU A 192 -0.82 13.95 -2.47
N ILE A 193 -0.74 13.97 -1.14
CA ILE A 193 -1.54 13.10 -0.28
C ILE A 193 -2.93 13.73 -0.13
N LYS A 194 -3.86 13.33 -1.00
CA LYS A 194 -5.23 13.83 -1.06
C LYS A 194 -6.21 12.67 -0.94
N GLN A 195 -7.40 12.94 -0.41
CA GLN A 195 -8.49 11.95 -0.45
C GLN A 195 -8.84 11.65 -1.92
N TYR A 196 -8.83 10.37 -2.26
CA TYR A 196 -9.34 9.95 -3.57
C TYR A 196 -10.85 10.19 -3.61
N PRO A 197 -11.40 10.73 -4.72
CA PRO A 197 -12.83 11.01 -4.80
C PRO A 197 -13.66 9.74 -4.61
N ASP A 198 -14.63 9.78 -3.72
CA ASP A 198 -15.52 8.64 -3.45
C ASP A 198 -16.38 8.25 -4.64
N THR A 199 -16.71 9.22 -5.52
CA THR A 199 -17.42 8.98 -6.79
C THR A 199 -16.63 8.09 -7.77
N HIS A 200 -15.32 7.99 -7.60
CA HIS A 200 -14.45 7.14 -8.41
C HIS A 200 -14.14 5.80 -7.71
N MET A 201 -14.73 5.53 -6.56
CA MET A 201 -14.52 4.29 -5.82
C MET A 201 -15.78 3.43 -5.80
N VAL A 202 -15.58 2.12 -5.87
CA VAL A 202 -16.66 1.12 -5.77
C VAL A 202 -16.37 0.18 -4.62
N ALA A 203 -17.35 -0.02 -3.73
CA ALA A 203 -17.28 -0.97 -2.63
C ALA A 203 -18.21 -2.15 -2.90
N THR A 204 -17.65 -3.34 -3.04
CA THR A 204 -18.39 -4.58 -3.31
C THR A 204 -18.29 -5.52 -2.11
N ALA A 205 -19.42 -5.94 -1.55
CA ALA A 205 -19.44 -6.95 -0.48
C ALA A 205 -18.93 -8.30 -1.01
N VAL A 206 -17.97 -8.90 -0.29
CA VAL A 206 -17.33 -10.16 -0.72
C VAL A 206 -17.35 -11.19 0.41
N SER A 207 -17.02 -12.44 0.07
CA SER A 207 -17.00 -13.55 1.01
C SER A 207 -16.00 -13.36 2.15
N THR A 208 -16.39 -13.78 3.35
CA THR A 208 -15.50 -13.85 4.53
C THR A 208 -14.30 -14.80 4.35
N ARG A 209 -14.26 -15.60 3.27
CA ARG A 209 -13.07 -16.39 2.90
C ARG A 209 -11.79 -15.56 2.82
N VAL A 210 -11.89 -14.26 2.48
CA VAL A 210 -10.75 -13.34 2.45
C VAL A 210 -10.08 -13.16 3.81
N ASN A 211 -10.75 -13.45 4.92
CA ASN A 211 -10.18 -13.34 6.27
C ASN A 211 -8.96 -14.25 6.47
N THR A 212 -8.91 -15.37 5.76
CA THR A 212 -7.82 -16.33 5.82
C THR A 212 -6.79 -16.05 4.72
N PRO A 213 -5.56 -15.60 5.05
CA PRO A 213 -4.53 -15.25 4.06
C PRO A 213 -4.09 -16.39 3.14
N LYS A 214 -4.36 -17.64 3.52
CA LYS A 214 -4.09 -18.83 2.70
C LYS A 214 -5.03 -18.97 1.51
N ASN A 215 -6.24 -18.40 1.59
CA ASN A 215 -7.14 -18.31 0.45
C ASN A 215 -6.60 -17.23 -0.49
N ASN A 216 -6.29 -17.59 -1.73
CA ASN A 216 -5.69 -16.70 -2.70
C ASN A 216 -6.13 -17.09 -4.12
N ASP A 217 -7.39 -16.85 -4.43
CA ASP A 217 -8.00 -17.16 -5.72
C ASP A 217 -9.02 -16.10 -6.14
N ALA A 218 -9.38 -16.09 -7.42
CA ALA A 218 -10.26 -15.08 -8.01
C ALA A 218 -11.67 -15.03 -7.41
N THR A 219 -12.12 -16.08 -6.70
CA THR A 219 -13.44 -16.07 -6.07
C THR A 219 -13.54 -15.09 -4.88
N LEU A 220 -12.40 -14.62 -4.37
CA LEU A 220 -12.35 -13.65 -3.26
C LEU A 220 -12.84 -12.26 -3.64
N ILE A 221 -12.84 -11.91 -4.92
CA ILE A 221 -13.31 -10.62 -5.44
C ILE A 221 -14.73 -10.68 -6.03
N VAL A 222 -15.37 -11.85 -5.98
CA VAL A 222 -16.74 -12.04 -6.49
C VAL A 222 -17.74 -11.52 -5.47
N PRO A 223 -18.75 -10.76 -5.89
CA PRO A 223 -19.85 -10.29 -5.02
C PRO A 223 -20.57 -11.43 -4.30
N VAL A 224 -21.04 -11.21 -3.08
CA VAL A 224 -21.89 -12.11 -2.30
C VAL A 224 -23.32 -11.61 -2.26
#